data_856740e2bd7d57629738f22721986e47
#
_entry.id   856740e2bd7d57629738f22721986e47
#
_cell.length_a   1.000
_cell.length_b   1.000
_cell.length_c   1.000
_cell.angle_alpha   90.00
_cell.angle_beta   90.00
_cell.angle_gamma   90.00
#
_symmetry.space_group_name_H-M   'P 1'
#
loop_
_entity.id
_entity.type
_entity.pdbx_description
1 polymer ?
#
loop_
_entity_poly.entity_id
_entity_poly.type
_entity_poly.pdbx_seq_one_letter_code
_entity_poly.pdbx_strand_id
1 'polypeptide(L)'
;MTGERYTITISAAGDVTLGNHQEQDYSASFRQAYDQAEDEGYFFENVRDIFAADDMTIVNLEGPLTTSEQMREGQTYCIKGDPAYAHLLTLGSIEAVSFANNHRLDYGEQGSRDTVVALEKEGIIYAYDKNVGIYEIPDSAAAHGGERNLKIGIISVNEVEWGAQAEKLIQNNIETLREQNVDLILACCHWGIEKDTYPENYQQVLGRKCIDWGVDLVIGHHPHVLQGIEEYKGRYIIYSLANFCFGANRNPADKDTMIFQQTFTFENGQKVEDRNARIIPCMVSSVSTRNDFKPTPAAGRGAPRVRSPGLP
;
A
#
# COMPACT_ATOMS: atom_id res chain seq x y z
N MET A 1 33.19 5.77 -21.88
CA MET A 1 31.80 5.31 -22.07
C MET A 1 31.03 5.85 -20.88
N THR A 2 30.16 6.83 -21.08
CA THR A 2 29.25 7.31 -20.02
C THR A 2 28.25 6.17 -19.80
N GLY A 3 28.34 5.54 -18.62
CA GLY A 3 27.41 4.49 -18.25
C GLY A 3 25.97 5.02 -18.28
N GLU A 4 25.05 4.18 -18.68
CA GLU A 4 23.64 4.51 -18.72
C GLU A 4 23.09 4.66 -17.31
N ARG A 5 22.50 5.81 -17.00
CA ARG A 5 21.93 6.15 -15.71
C ARG A 5 20.46 6.51 -15.87
N TYR A 6 19.61 5.84 -15.11
CA TYR A 6 18.17 6.10 -15.10
C TYR A 6 17.60 6.02 -13.67
N THR A 7 16.38 6.50 -13.52
CA THR A 7 15.67 6.49 -12.24
C THR A 7 14.28 5.94 -12.41
N ILE A 8 13.77 5.30 -11.36
CA ILE A 8 12.37 4.93 -11.22
C ILE A 8 11.83 5.49 -9.92
N THR A 9 10.59 5.96 -9.92
CA THR A 9 9.91 6.48 -8.74
C THR A 9 8.78 5.57 -8.35
N ILE A 10 8.75 5.16 -7.09
CA ILE A 10 7.69 4.33 -6.51
C ILE A 10 6.95 5.16 -5.47
N SER A 11 5.63 5.22 -5.58
CA SER A 11 4.74 5.78 -4.56
C SER A 11 4.13 4.69 -3.71
N ALA A 12 4.09 4.92 -2.39
CA ALA A 12 3.36 4.11 -1.44
C ALA A 12 2.33 4.97 -0.71
N ALA A 13 1.09 4.49 -0.63
CA ALA A 13 0.03 5.14 0.14
C ALA A 13 -0.62 4.16 1.13
N GLY A 14 -1.45 4.69 2.03
CA GLY A 14 -1.97 3.94 3.17
C GLY A 14 -3.10 2.96 2.86
N ASP A 15 -3.92 2.70 3.87
CA ASP A 15 -4.98 1.69 3.82
C ASP A 15 -6.14 2.16 2.94
N VAL A 16 -6.44 1.37 1.93
CA VAL A 16 -7.53 1.57 0.97
C VAL A 16 -8.59 0.52 1.19
N THR A 17 -9.77 0.94 1.63
CA THR A 17 -10.96 0.11 1.74
C THR A 17 -12.00 0.59 0.74
N LEU A 18 -12.12 -0.11 -0.38
CA LEU A 18 -13.12 0.16 -1.41
C LEU A 18 -14.42 -0.58 -1.06
N GLY A 19 -15.07 -0.13 -0.01
CA GLY A 19 -16.25 -0.82 0.48
C GLY A 19 -16.75 -0.29 1.82
N ASN A 20 -17.55 -1.10 2.48
CA ASN A 20 -18.22 -0.75 3.71
C ASN A 20 -18.10 -1.85 4.76
N HIS A 21 -18.21 -1.43 6.02
CA HIS A 21 -18.50 -2.31 7.14
C HIS A 21 -19.94 -2.87 7.02
N GLN A 22 -20.16 -4.13 7.38
CA GLN A 22 -21.47 -4.80 7.20
C GLN A 22 -22.64 -4.10 7.92
N GLU A 23 -22.38 -3.44 9.05
CA GLU A 23 -23.42 -2.72 9.82
C GLU A 23 -23.54 -1.24 9.44
N GLN A 24 -22.79 -0.79 8.46
CA GLN A 24 -22.80 0.60 8.05
C GLN A 24 -24.05 0.91 7.21
N ASP A 25 -24.86 1.85 7.67
CA ASP A 25 -25.99 2.36 6.89
C ASP A 25 -25.52 2.86 5.52
N TYR A 26 -26.38 2.75 4.52
CA TYR A 26 -26.14 3.30 3.19
C TYR A 26 -25.78 4.80 3.23
N SER A 27 -26.41 5.55 4.12
CA SER A 27 -26.15 6.98 4.30
C SER A 27 -24.70 7.24 4.73
N ALA A 28 -24.02 8.14 4.02
CA ALA A 28 -22.62 8.50 4.23
C ALA A 28 -21.63 7.29 4.14
N SER A 29 -22.00 6.26 3.40
CA SER A 29 -21.16 5.10 3.13
C SER A 29 -20.32 5.30 1.87
N PHE A 30 -19.29 4.48 1.68
CA PHE A 30 -18.52 4.40 0.44
C PHE A 30 -19.43 4.07 -0.75
N ARG A 31 -20.35 3.11 -0.57
CA ARG A 31 -21.31 2.73 -1.59
C ARG A 31 -22.19 3.91 -2.01
N GLN A 32 -22.70 4.70 -1.06
CA GLN A 32 -23.45 5.91 -1.41
C GLN A 32 -22.61 6.89 -2.21
N ALA A 33 -21.35 7.10 -1.80
CA ALA A 33 -20.46 7.99 -2.53
C ALA A 33 -20.23 7.50 -3.97
N TYR A 34 -20.04 6.18 -4.15
CA TYR A 34 -19.89 5.57 -5.47
C TYR A 34 -21.16 5.73 -6.34
N ASP A 35 -22.34 5.40 -5.78
CA ASP A 35 -23.62 5.49 -6.50
C ASP A 35 -23.99 6.94 -6.89
N GLN A 36 -23.45 7.93 -6.18
CA GLN A 36 -23.69 9.36 -6.40
C GLN A 36 -22.58 10.08 -7.16
N ALA A 37 -21.44 9.45 -7.35
CA ALA A 37 -20.35 10.05 -8.11
C ALA A 37 -20.74 10.22 -9.58
N GLU A 38 -20.53 11.41 -10.12
CA GLU A 38 -20.75 11.69 -11.54
C GLU A 38 -19.68 11.03 -12.41
N ASP A 39 -18.51 10.78 -11.84
CA ASP A 39 -17.34 10.14 -12.48
C ASP A 39 -16.73 9.13 -11.51
N GLU A 40 -16.48 7.92 -11.98
CA GLU A 40 -15.83 6.87 -11.17
C GLU A 40 -14.40 7.24 -10.75
N GLY A 41 -13.72 8.15 -11.47
CA GLY A 41 -12.43 8.72 -11.06
C GLY A 41 -12.48 9.56 -9.78
N TYR A 42 -13.68 9.87 -9.25
CA TYR A 42 -13.90 10.68 -8.05
C TYR A 42 -12.99 10.36 -6.88
N PHE A 43 -12.79 9.07 -6.57
CA PHE A 43 -12.12 8.64 -5.34
C PHE A 43 -10.62 8.99 -5.30
N PHE A 44 -9.94 9.01 -6.43
CA PHE A 44 -8.51 9.30 -6.52
C PHE A 44 -8.19 10.59 -7.29
N GLU A 45 -9.20 11.36 -7.69
CA GLU A 45 -9.07 12.56 -8.51
C GLU A 45 -7.96 13.51 -8.04
N ASN A 46 -7.88 13.76 -6.72
CA ASN A 46 -6.95 14.74 -6.16
C ASN A 46 -5.50 14.21 -6.02
N VAL A 47 -5.28 12.92 -6.21
CA VAL A 47 -3.96 12.28 -6.10
C VAL A 47 -3.52 11.57 -7.38
N ARG A 48 -4.44 11.36 -8.33
CA ARG A 48 -4.19 10.67 -9.59
C ARG A 48 -2.99 11.21 -10.36
N ASP A 49 -2.86 12.54 -10.48
CA ASP A 49 -1.76 13.14 -11.23
C ASP A 49 -0.40 12.88 -10.56
N ILE A 50 -0.38 12.68 -9.24
CA ILE A 50 0.83 12.32 -8.48
C ILE A 50 1.22 10.89 -8.81
N PHE A 51 0.26 9.96 -8.82
CA PHE A 51 0.44 8.55 -9.12
C PHE A 51 0.76 8.31 -10.61
N ALA A 52 0.06 9.02 -11.50
CA ALA A 52 0.33 8.94 -12.95
C ALA A 52 1.70 9.50 -13.37
N ALA A 53 2.38 10.23 -12.49
CA ALA A 53 3.71 10.79 -12.73
C ALA A 53 4.85 9.92 -12.20
N ASP A 54 4.55 8.82 -11.51
CA ASP A 54 5.52 7.84 -11.05
C ASP A 54 5.58 6.61 -11.97
N ASP A 55 6.40 5.63 -11.63
CA ASP A 55 6.55 4.39 -12.39
C ASP A 55 5.74 3.24 -11.79
N MET A 56 5.35 3.34 -10.51
CA MET A 56 4.48 2.39 -9.82
C MET A 56 3.94 2.98 -8.53
N THR A 57 2.63 2.88 -8.33
CA THR A 57 1.98 3.15 -7.04
C THR A 57 1.51 1.85 -6.39
N ILE A 58 1.78 1.70 -5.08
CA ILE A 58 1.31 0.59 -4.26
C ILE A 58 0.51 1.09 -3.05
N VAL A 59 -0.61 0.40 -2.74
CA VAL A 59 -1.46 0.66 -1.56
C VAL A 59 -1.78 -0.64 -0.83
N ASN A 60 -2.27 -0.56 0.41
CA ASN A 60 -2.87 -1.73 1.08
C ASN A 60 -4.36 -1.79 0.74
N LEU A 61 -4.79 -2.83 0.02
CA LEU A 61 -6.21 -3.10 -0.20
C LEU A 61 -6.78 -3.84 1.01
N GLU A 62 -7.43 -3.11 1.91
CA GLU A 62 -7.94 -3.65 3.16
C GLU A 62 -9.41 -4.04 3.04
N GLY A 63 -9.63 -5.34 3.07
CA GLY A 63 -10.92 -5.99 2.86
C GLY A 63 -11.11 -6.55 1.45
N PRO A 64 -11.94 -7.61 1.32
CA PRO A 64 -12.20 -8.26 0.05
C PRO A 64 -13.18 -7.49 -0.84
N LEU A 65 -13.04 -7.70 -2.13
CA LEU A 65 -13.98 -7.28 -3.17
C LEU A 65 -14.79 -8.50 -3.60
N THR A 66 -16.02 -8.64 -3.09
CA THR A 66 -16.83 -9.86 -3.28
C THR A 66 -18.32 -9.59 -3.16
N THR A 67 -19.11 -10.42 -3.85
CA THR A 67 -20.56 -10.50 -3.68
C THR A 67 -20.97 -11.55 -2.65
N SER A 68 -20.02 -12.31 -2.08
CA SER A 68 -20.32 -13.30 -1.03
C SER A 68 -21.01 -12.68 0.16
N GLU A 69 -21.98 -13.39 0.74
CA GLU A 69 -22.67 -13.02 1.98
C GLU A 69 -22.19 -13.85 3.18
N GLN A 70 -21.23 -14.76 2.97
CA GLN A 70 -20.69 -15.61 4.03
C GLN A 70 -19.59 -14.88 4.79
N MET A 71 -19.97 -14.20 5.85
CA MET A 71 -19.04 -13.52 6.76
C MET A 71 -18.23 -14.52 7.60
N ARG A 72 -17.01 -14.16 7.94
CA ARG A 72 -16.17 -14.86 8.90
C ARG A 72 -16.81 -14.81 10.29
N GLU A 73 -16.97 -15.98 10.92
CA GLU A 73 -17.52 -16.06 12.27
C GLU A 73 -16.58 -15.41 13.31
N GLY A 74 -17.17 -14.79 14.32
CA GLY A 74 -16.44 -14.22 15.46
C GLY A 74 -15.76 -12.88 15.20
N GLN A 75 -15.92 -12.30 14.02
CA GLN A 75 -15.43 -10.95 13.72
C GLN A 75 -16.47 -9.88 14.09
N THR A 76 -16.01 -8.84 14.81
CA THR A 76 -16.86 -7.70 15.14
C THR A 76 -17.11 -6.81 13.92
N TYR A 77 -16.09 -6.69 13.07
CA TYR A 77 -16.12 -5.84 11.88
C TYR A 77 -15.71 -6.66 10.66
N CYS A 78 -16.64 -6.85 9.73
CA CYS A 78 -16.37 -7.41 8.42
C CYS A 78 -16.57 -6.33 7.35
N ILE A 79 -15.59 -6.20 6.49
CA ILE A 79 -15.55 -5.20 5.43
C ILE A 79 -15.66 -5.91 4.09
N LYS A 80 -16.45 -5.38 3.16
CA LYS A 80 -16.41 -5.78 1.75
C LYS A 80 -16.78 -4.66 0.82
N GLY A 81 -16.27 -4.77 -0.41
CA GLY A 81 -16.69 -3.96 -1.56
C GLY A 81 -17.22 -4.82 -2.70
N ASP A 82 -17.83 -4.18 -3.68
CA ASP A 82 -18.20 -4.84 -4.93
C ASP A 82 -16.93 -5.15 -5.76
N PRO A 83 -16.84 -6.32 -6.43
CA PRO A 83 -15.74 -6.63 -7.34
C PRO A 83 -15.48 -5.56 -8.42
N ALA A 84 -16.52 -4.83 -8.85
CA ALA A 84 -16.38 -3.74 -9.82
C ALA A 84 -15.51 -2.59 -9.29
N TYR A 85 -15.38 -2.43 -7.98
CA TYR A 85 -14.56 -1.36 -7.39
C TYR A 85 -13.06 -1.53 -7.61
N ALA A 86 -12.60 -2.71 -8.04
CA ALA A 86 -11.21 -2.89 -8.46
C ALA A 86 -10.82 -1.91 -9.57
N HIS A 87 -11.76 -1.54 -10.45
CA HIS A 87 -11.55 -0.57 -11.53
C HIS A 87 -11.15 0.83 -11.02
N LEU A 88 -11.56 1.20 -9.80
CA LEU A 88 -11.19 2.48 -9.18
C LEU A 88 -9.67 2.60 -8.97
N LEU A 89 -8.98 1.48 -8.73
CA LEU A 89 -7.52 1.45 -8.61
C LEU A 89 -6.86 1.85 -9.95
N THR A 90 -7.31 1.26 -11.06
CA THR A 90 -6.84 1.60 -12.41
C THR A 90 -7.09 3.06 -12.74
N LEU A 91 -8.29 3.59 -12.44
CA LEU A 91 -8.62 5.00 -12.63
C LEU A 91 -7.75 5.92 -11.76
N GLY A 92 -7.28 5.43 -10.62
CA GLY A 92 -6.38 6.14 -9.71
C GLY A 92 -4.91 6.09 -10.09
N SER A 93 -4.51 5.39 -11.18
CA SER A 93 -3.11 5.05 -11.51
C SER A 93 -2.43 4.31 -10.35
N ILE A 94 -3.06 3.24 -9.87
CA ILE A 94 -2.51 2.33 -8.85
C ILE A 94 -2.26 0.99 -9.52
N GLU A 95 -1.01 0.57 -9.58
CA GLU A 95 -0.58 -0.62 -10.31
C GLU A 95 -0.51 -1.86 -9.41
N ALA A 96 -0.33 -1.67 -8.11
CA ALA A 96 -0.11 -2.79 -7.20
C ALA A 96 -0.83 -2.62 -5.85
N VAL A 97 -1.21 -3.76 -5.25
CA VAL A 97 -1.78 -3.79 -3.91
C VAL A 97 -1.09 -4.82 -3.01
N SER A 98 -0.87 -4.42 -1.76
CA SER A 98 -0.67 -5.32 -0.63
C SER A 98 -2.04 -5.83 -0.19
N PHE A 99 -2.24 -7.15 -0.14
CA PHE A 99 -3.54 -7.75 0.19
C PHE A 99 -3.48 -8.69 1.41
N ALA A 100 -2.32 -8.82 2.06
CA ALA A 100 -2.21 -9.52 3.33
C ALA A 100 -2.54 -8.58 4.49
N ASN A 101 -3.76 -8.66 4.98
CA ASN A 101 -4.25 -7.89 6.13
C ASN A 101 -5.31 -8.70 6.91
N ASN A 102 -5.66 -8.23 8.11
CA ASN A 102 -6.61 -8.89 9.00
C ASN A 102 -8.04 -8.97 8.43
N HIS A 103 -8.36 -8.16 7.39
CA HIS A 103 -9.67 -8.12 6.74
C HIS A 103 -9.75 -8.92 5.43
N ARG A 104 -8.63 -9.45 4.91
CA ARG A 104 -8.60 -10.22 3.66
C ARG A 104 -9.61 -11.38 3.65
N LEU A 105 -9.80 -12.03 4.78
CA LEU A 105 -10.68 -13.20 4.93
C LEU A 105 -12.02 -12.89 5.62
N ASP A 106 -12.46 -11.64 5.66
CA ASP A 106 -13.73 -11.25 6.28
C ASP A 106 -14.94 -11.98 5.66
N TYR A 107 -14.83 -12.37 4.40
CA TYR A 107 -15.80 -13.20 3.68
C TYR A 107 -15.19 -14.53 3.22
N GLY A 108 -14.30 -15.08 4.05
CA GLY A 108 -13.64 -16.36 3.86
C GLY A 108 -12.76 -16.42 2.61
N GLU A 109 -12.38 -17.64 2.26
CA GLU A 109 -11.55 -17.88 1.07
C GLU A 109 -12.27 -17.50 -0.24
N GLN A 110 -13.61 -17.51 -0.25
CA GLN A 110 -14.37 -17.09 -1.43
C GLN A 110 -14.16 -15.59 -1.68
N GLY A 111 -14.30 -14.75 -0.62
CA GLY A 111 -14.06 -13.31 -0.74
C GLY A 111 -12.65 -12.98 -1.22
N SER A 112 -11.65 -13.69 -0.70
CA SER A 112 -10.26 -13.53 -1.15
C SER A 112 -10.08 -13.93 -2.63
N ARG A 113 -10.67 -15.05 -3.08
CA ARG A 113 -10.60 -15.46 -4.51
C ARG A 113 -11.30 -14.47 -5.43
N ASP A 114 -12.49 -14.00 -5.06
CA ASP A 114 -13.24 -13.03 -5.86
C ASP A 114 -12.43 -11.74 -6.04
N THR A 115 -11.74 -11.30 -4.97
CA THR A 115 -10.84 -10.13 -5.01
C THR A 115 -9.69 -10.34 -5.99
N VAL A 116 -9.03 -11.50 -5.93
CA VAL A 116 -7.94 -11.84 -6.85
C VAL A 116 -8.42 -11.78 -8.30
N VAL A 117 -9.58 -12.38 -8.61
CA VAL A 117 -10.16 -12.34 -9.96
C VAL A 117 -10.47 -10.90 -10.41
N ALA A 118 -10.97 -10.06 -9.49
CA ALA A 118 -11.26 -8.66 -9.80
C ALA A 118 -9.97 -7.87 -10.09
N LEU A 119 -8.91 -8.07 -9.29
CA LEU A 119 -7.62 -7.43 -9.50
C LEU A 119 -6.95 -7.88 -10.80
N GLU A 120 -6.96 -9.18 -11.11
CA GLU A 120 -6.43 -9.73 -12.36
C GLU A 120 -7.13 -9.18 -13.59
N LYS A 121 -8.46 -9.01 -13.52
CA LYS A 121 -9.24 -8.41 -14.61
C LYS A 121 -8.82 -6.96 -14.91
N GLU A 122 -8.45 -6.21 -13.90
CA GLU A 122 -7.99 -4.83 -14.02
C GLU A 122 -6.46 -4.72 -14.26
N GLY A 123 -5.75 -5.85 -14.28
CA GLY A 123 -4.30 -5.87 -14.47
C GLY A 123 -3.50 -5.36 -13.27
N ILE A 124 -4.13 -5.32 -12.08
CA ILE A 124 -3.49 -4.89 -10.83
C ILE A 124 -2.65 -6.03 -10.27
N ILE A 125 -1.39 -5.76 -9.97
CA ILE A 125 -0.50 -6.70 -9.30
C ILE A 125 -0.88 -6.79 -7.81
N TYR A 126 -0.84 -7.97 -7.26
CA TYR A 126 -1.15 -8.20 -5.85
C TYR A 126 -0.16 -9.16 -5.20
N ALA A 127 0.04 -8.99 -3.90
CA ALA A 127 0.79 -9.91 -3.07
C ALA A 127 0.03 -10.18 -1.77
N TYR A 128 0.06 -11.41 -1.27
CA TYR A 128 -0.44 -11.77 0.05
C TYR A 128 0.18 -13.08 0.54
N ASP A 129 0.59 -13.11 1.77
CA ASP A 129 1.17 -14.27 2.47
C ASP A 129 2.30 -14.94 1.65
N LYS A 130 2.04 -16.11 1.06
CA LYS A 130 3.02 -16.87 0.23
C LYS A 130 3.00 -16.44 -1.23
N ASN A 131 2.04 -15.62 -1.64
CA ASN A 131 1.91 -15.16 -3.01
C ASN A 131 2.66 -13.84 -3.18
N VAL A 132 3.79 -13.85 -3.85
CA VAL A 132 4.55 -12.65 -4.19
C VAL A 132 4.00 -12.01 -5.45
N GLY A 133 4.01 -10.67 -5.50
CA GLY A 133 3.71 -9.90 -6.70
C GLY A 133 4.99 -9.56 -7.47
N ILE A 134 4.90 -9.46 -8.79
CA ILE A 134 5.99 -8.95 -9.63
C ILE A 134 5.39 -7.94 -10.60
N TYR A 135 5.83 -6.69 -10.48
CA TYR A 135 5.51 -5.63 -11.41
C TYR A 135 6.67 -5.41 -12.37
N GLU A 136 6.38 -5.37 -13.67
CA GLU A 136 7.40 -5.15 -14.70
C GLU A 136 7.23 -3.77 -15.31
N ILE A 137 8.24 -2.93 -15.20
CA ILE A 137 8.32 -1.65 -15.92
C ILE A 137 8.88 -1.95 -17.31
N PRO A 138 8.13 -1.69 -18.39
CA PRO A 138 8.59 -1.93 -19.74
C PRO A 138 9.81 -1.06 -20.09
N ASP A 139 10.78 -1.63 -20.80
CA ASP A 139 11.97 -0.91 -21.28
C ASP A 139 11.63 0.33 -22.12
N SER A 140 10.53 0.27 -22.88
CA SER A 140 10.04 1.40 -23.68
C SER A 140 9.45 2.56 -22.89
N ALA A 141 8.99 2.31 -21.64
CA ALA A 141 8.43 3.34 -20.76
C ALA A 141 9.54 4.07 -20.00
N ALA A 142 10.61 3.37 -19.73
CA ALA A 142 11.80 3.93 -19.13
C ALA A 142 12.80 4.19 -20.28
N ALA A 143 13.30 5.40 -20.41
CA ALA A 143 14.46 5.71 -21.27
C ALA A 143 15.73 4.98 -20.75
N HIS A 144 15.59 3.67 -20.50
CA HIS A 144 16.52 2.89 -19.67
C HIS A 144 17.57 2.17 -20.49
N GLY A 145 17.44 2.16 -21.85
CA GLY A 145 18.43 1.52 -22.75
C GLY A 145 18.85 0.09 -22.35
N GLY A 146 18.06 -0.54 -21.47
CA GLY A 146 18.33 -1.87 -20.95
C GLY A 146 17.84 -2.97 -21.88
N GLU A 147 18.48 -4.14 -21.88
CA GLU A 147 18.09 -5.29 -22.69
C GLU A 147 16.86 -6.04 -22.13
N ARG A 148 16.31 -5.62 -20.97
CA ARG A 148 15.16 -6.29 -20.31
C ARG A 148 14.31 -5.33 -19.47
N ASN A 149 13.05 -5.68 -19.25
CA ASN A 149 12.17 -5.00 -18.32
C ASN A 149 12.75 -4.99 -16.90
N LEU A 150 12.56 -3.89 -16.16
CA LEU A 150 12.91 -3.82 -14.74
C LEU A 150 11.78 -4.48 -13.92
N LYS A 151 12.15 -5.33 -12.98
CA LYS A 151 11.23 -6.10 -12.16
C LYS A 151 11.22 -5.62 -10.71
N ILE A 152 10.05 -5.30 -10.20
CA ILE A 152 9.81 -4.96 -8.79
C ILE A 152 9.08 -6.12 -8.14
N GLY A 153 9.74 -6.78 -7.18
CA GLY A 153 9.16 -7.83 -6.37
C GLY A 153 8.43 -7.25 -5.15
N ILE A 154 7.24 -7.74 -4.88
CA ILE A 154 6.37 -7.29 -3.81
C ILE A 154 6.09 -8.46 -2.87
N ILE A 155 6.37 -8.25 -1.58
CA ILE A 155 5.99 -9.11 -0.47
C ILE A 155 4.89 -8.42 0.31
N SER A 156 3.86 -9.16 0.73
CA SER A 156 2.81 -8.66 1.59
C SER A 156 2.53 -9.69 2.69
N VAL A 157 2.66 -9.28 3.95
CA VAL A 157 2.52 -10.17 5.11
C VAL A 157 1.66 -9.53 6.19
N ASN A 158 0.68 -10.29 6.67
CA ASN A 158 -0.13 -9.93 7.82
C ASN A 158 0.51 -10.45 9.12
N GLU A 159 1.36 -9.64 9.74
CA GLU A 159 2.05 -9.98 10.99
C GLU A 159 1.07 -10.16 12.16
N VAL A 160 -0.03 -9.39 12.17
CA VAL A 160 -1.09 -9.50 13.19
C VAL A 160 -1.65 -10.93 13.28
N GLU A 161 -1.72 -11.65 12.15
CA GLU A 161 -2.19 -13.05 12.10
C GLU A 161 -1.04 -14.05 12.23
N TRP A 162 0.07 -13.81 11.55
CA TRP A 162 1.21 -14.74 11.51
C TRP A 162 2.13 -14.63 12.73
N GLY A 163 2.17 -13.49 13.44
CA GLY A 163 3.04 -13.26 14.58
C GLY A 163 4.50 -13.60 14.26
N ALA A 164 5.16 -14.34 15.13
CA ALA A 164 6.56 -14.73 14.96
C ALA A 164 6.85 -15.53 13.67
N GLN A 165 5.83 -16.12 13.02
CA GLN A 165 6.01 -16.85 11.77
C GLN A 165 6.17 -15.90 10.56
N ALA A 166 5.79 -14.64 10.69
CA ALA A 166 5.95 -13.62 9.66
C ALA A 166 7.41 -13.50 9.18
N GLU A 167 8.37 -13.58 10.09
CA GLU A 167 9.81 -13.55 9.74
C GLU A 167 10.17 -14.63 8.72
N LYS A 168 9.77 -15.88 8.98
CA LYS A 168 10.09 -17.00 8.09
C LYS A 168 9.37 -16.87 6.74
N LEU A 169 8.14 -16.36 6.76
CA LEU A 169 7.37 -16.13 5.55
C LEU A 169 8.04 -15.07 4.66
N ILE A 170 8.47 -13.95 5.25
CA ILE A 170 9.21 -12.90 4.52
C ILE A 170 10.49 -13.45 3.92
N GLN A 171 11.28 -14.22 4.68
CA GLN A 171 12.54 -14.82 4.17
C GLN A 171 12.28 -15.73 2.97
N ASN A 172 11.28 -16.61 3.06
CA ASN A 172 10.92 -17.50 1.95
C ASN A 172 10.49 -16.71 0.70
N ASN A 173 9.71 -15.64 0.89
CA ASN A 173 9.26 -14.77 -0.20
C ASN A 173 10.44 -14.02 -0.85
N ILE A 174 11.42 -13.58 -0.06
CA ILE A 174 12.66 -12.97 -0.58
C ILE A 174 13.42 -13.97 -1.46
N GLU A 175 13.56 -15.23 -1.01
CA GLU A 175 14.19 -16.29 -1.79
C GLU A 175 13.46 -16.51 -3.12
N THR A 176 12.11 -16.62 -3.08
CA THR A 176 11.28 -16.76 -4.27
C THR A 176 11.48 -15.61 -5.25
N LEU A 177 11.50 -14.35 -4.77
CA LEU A 177 11.73 -13.19 -5.63
C LEU A 177 13.12 -13.14 -6.23
N ARG A 178 14.15 -13.54 -5.47
CA ARG A 178 15.53 -13.66 -5.98
C ARG A 178 15.65 -14.68 -7.11
N GLU A 179 14.95 -15.80 -7.02
CA GLU A 179 14.90 -16.82 -8.08
C GLU A 179 14.23 -16.26 -9.35
N GLN A 180 13.33 -15.27 -9.22
CA GLN A 180 12.70 -14.56 -10.34
C GLN A 180 13.54 -13.40 -10.90
N ASN A 181 14.75 -13.17 -10.34
CA ASN A 181 15.68 -12.11 -10.75
C ASN A 181 15.04 -10.72 -10.73
N VAL A 182 14.35 -10.38 -9.65
CA VAL A 182 13.81 -9.03 -9.45
C VAL A 182 14.95 -8.04 -9.14
N ASP A 183 14.75 -6.77 -9.53
CA ASP A 183 15.73 -5.70 -9.36
C ASP A 183 15.55 -4.94 -8.04
N LEU A 184 14.31 -4.87 -7.56
CA LEU A 184 13.92 -4.28 -6.27
C LEU A 184 12.99 -5.21 -5.53
N ILE A 185 13.07 -5.20 -4.20
CA ILE A 185 12.15 -5.92 -3.31
C ILE A 185 11.48 -4.92 -2.36
N LEU A 186 10.15 -4.83 -2.44
CA LEU A 186 9.31 -4.10 -1.49
C LEU A 186 8.66 -5.08 -0.52
N ALA A 187 8.65 -4.75 0.76
CA ALA A 187 7.94 -5.53 1.78
C ALA A 187 6.85 -4.70 2.43
N CYS A 188 5.60 -5.07 2.18
CA CYS A 188 4.42 -4.52 2.84
C CYS A 188 4.11 -5.35 4.09
N CYS A 189 4.11 -4.72 5.25
CA CYS A 189 3.85 -5.36 6.53
C CYS A 189 2.60 -4.76 7.17
N HIS A 190 1.58 -5.59 7.36
CA HIS A 190 0.38 -5.25 8.11
C HIS A 190 0.59 -5.65 9.56
N TRP A 191 0.90 -4.68 10.43
CA TRP A 191 1.46 -4.89 11.77
C TRP A 191 1.12 -3.78 12.76
N GLY A 192 1.53 -3.92 14.01
CA GLY A 192 1.40 -2.89 15.04
C GLY A 192 0.07 -2.95 15.77
N ILE A 193 -0.26 -1.85 16.42
CA ILE A 193 -1.47 -1.69 17.22
C ILE A 193 -2.28 -0.53 16.65
N GLU A 194 -3.57 -0.74 16.44
CA GLU A 194 -4.48 0.32 15.96
C GLU A 194 -4.42 1.56 16.86
N LYS A 195 -4.34 2.72 16.22
CA LYS A 195 -4.30 4.06 16.85
C LYS A 195 -3.05 4.36 17.68
N ASP A 196 -2.07 3.45 17.70
CA ASP A 196 -0.78 3.78 18.31
C ASP A 196 0.07 4.56 17.29
N THR A 197 0.52 5.76 17.69
CA THR A 197 1.33 6.65 16.86
C THR A 197 2.83 6.35 16.92
N TYR A 198 3.23 5.39 17.74
CA TYR A 198 4.61 4.92 17.85
C TYR A 198 4.70 3.45 17.43
N PRO A 199 5.71 3.08 16.61
CA PRO A 199 5.91 1.69 16.26
C PRO A 199 6.35 0.88 17.48
N GLU A 200 5.74 -0.28 17.66
CA GLU A 200 6.14 -1.27 18.65
C GLU A 200 7.60 -1.74 18.42
N ASN A 201 8.26 -2.16 19.47
CA ASN A 201 9.65 -2.63 19.37
C ASN A 201 9.81 -3.77 18.36
N TYR A 202 8.84 -4.69 18.28
CA TYR A 202 8.90 -5.79 17.31
C TYR A 202 8.80 -5.32 15.85
N GLN A 203 8.01 -4.25 15.56
CA GLN A 203 7.95 -3.66 14.23
C GLN A 203 9.32 -3.11 13.82
N GLN A 204 10.00 -2.41 14.75
CA GLN A 204 11.34 -1.86 14.51
C GLN A 204 12.36 -2.98 14.24
N VAL A 205 12.32 -4.04 15.05
CA VAL A 205 13.21 -5.19 14.87
C VAL A 205 12.95 -5.90 13.54
N LEU A 206 11.68 -6.18 13.21
CA LEU A 206 11.31 -6.86 11.97
C LEU A 206 11.61 -6.01 10.74
N GLY A 207 11.30 -4.71 10.76
CA GLY A 207 11.60 -3.79 9.67
C GLY A 207 13.10 -3.73 9.35
N ARG A 208 13.95 -3.63 10.38
CA ARG A 208 15.42 -3.66 10.21
C ARG A 208 15.91 -5.00 9.67
N LYS A 209 15.34 -6.12 10.15
CA LYS A 209 15.65 -7.46 9.61
C LYS A 209 15.28 -7.58 8.13
N CYS A 210 14.13 -7.04 7.71
CA CYS A 210 13.76 -7.03 6.29
C CYS A 210 14.85 -6.35 5.44
N ILE A 211 15.34 -5.19 5.88
CA ILE A 211 16.45 -4.50 5.20
C ILE A 211 17.72 -5.36 5.21
N ASP A 212 18.06 -5.99 6.35
CA ASP A 212 19.23 -6.85 6.47
C ASP A 212 19.15 -8.08 5.54
N TRP A 213 17.96 -8.58 5.26
CA TRP A 213 17.72 -9.65 4.31
C TRP A 213 17.66 -9.20 2.84
N GLY A 214 17.77 -7.90 2.58
CA GLY A 214 17.89 -7.35 1.23
C GLY A 214 16.63 -6.70 0.67
N VAL A 215 15.61 -6.43 1.49
CA VAL A 215 14.47 -5.59 1.11
C VAL A 215 14.94 -4.17 0.87
N ASP A 216 14.42 -3.50 -0.15
CA ASP A 216 14.80 -2.16 -0.56
C ASP A 216 13.94 -1.07 0.09
N LEU A 217 12.68 -1.38 0.37
CA LEU A 217 11.74 -0.49 1.03
C LEU A 217 10.74 -1.31 1.86
N VAL A 218 10.56 -0.93 3.12
CA VAL A 218 9.54 -1.51 4.01
C VAL A 218 8.39 -0.54 4.17
N ILE A 219 7.16 -1.02 3.92
CA ILE A 219 5.93 -0.24 3.91
C ILE A 219 4.97 -0.84 4.94
N GLY A 220 4.65 -0.07 5.98
CA GLY A 220 3.80 -0.50 7.09
C GLY A 220 2.37 -0.01 6.98
N HIS A 221 1.44 -0.86 7.44
CA HIS A 221 -0.01 -0.68 7.44
C HIS A 221 -0.63 -1.20 8.73
N HIS A 222 -1.92 -1.01 8.96
CA HIS A 222 -2.73 -1.48 10.09
C HIS A 222 -2.96 -0.47 11.24
N PRO A 223 -1.99 0.33 11.71
CA PRO A 223 -2.28 1.24 12.83
C PRO A 223 -3.37 2.28 12.56
N HIS A 224 -3.75 2.51 11.30
CA HIS A 224 -4.74 3.50 10.84
C HIS A 224 -4.42 4.95 11.25
N VAL A 225 -3.23 5.17 11.75
CA VAL A 225 -2.62 6.47 12.05
C VAL A 225 -1.19 6.49 11.55
N LEU A 226 -0.65 7.68 11.27
CA LEU A 226 0.74 7.81 10.87
C LEU A 226 1.67 7.37 12.00
N GLN A 227 2.62 6.50 11.67
CA GLN A 227 3.79 6.22 12.49
C GLN A 227 5.06 6.78 11.83
N GLY A 228 6.19 6.69 12.54
CA GLY A 228 7.46 7.25 12.07
C GLY A 228 8.03 6.59 10.81
N ILE A 229 8.99 7.27 10.21
CA ILE A 229 9.82 6.73 9.13
C ILE A 229 11.24 6.62 9.68
N GLU A 230 11.87 5.47 9.48
CA GLU A 230 13.26 5.23 9.85
C GLU A 230 14.12 5.10 8.58
N GLU A 231 15.28 5.73 8.59
CA GLU A 231 16.36 5.43 7.65
C GLU A 231 17.31 4.42 8.32
N TYR A 232 17.42 3.23 7.76
CA TYR A 232 18.29 2.18 8.24
C TYR A 232 19.16 1.62 7.12
N LYS A 233 20.48 1.71 7.27
CA LYS A 233 21.47 1.28 6.26
C LYS A 233 21.20 1.86 4.86
N GLY A 234 20.81 3.13 4.79
CA GLY A 234 20.54 3.83 3.53
C GLY A 234 19.21 3.46 2.87
N ARG A 235 18.31 2.77 3.56
CA ARG A 235 16.97 2.37 3.09
C ARG A 235 15.90 2.84 4.06
N TYR A 236 14.67 2.92 3.60
CA TYR A 236 13.57 3.43 4.41
C TYR A 236 12.66 2.32 4.93
N ILE A 237 12.21 2.52 6.17
CA ILE A 237 11.17 1.75 6.84
C ILE A 237 10.08 2.73 7.22
N ILE A 238 8.92 2.63 6.58
CA ILE A 238 7.73 3.40 6.92
C ILE A 238 6.89 2.51 7.84
N TYR A 239 6.69 2.89 9.10
CA TYR A 239 6.01 2.04 10.06
C TYR A 239 4.49 2.03 9.89
N SER A 240 3.88 3.15 9.46
CA SER A 240 2.47 3.21 9.04
C SER A 240 2.21 4.45 8.18
N LEU A 241 1.50 4.24 7.07
CA LEU A 241 1.02 5.29 6.18
C LEU A 241 -0.38 5.78 6.56
N ALA A 242 -1.01 5.24 7.61
CA ALA A 242 -2.39 5.50 8.02
C ALA A 242 -3.45 5.08 6.98
N ASN A 243 -4.70 5.52 7.18
CA ASN A 243 -5.76 5.37 6.19
C ASN A 243 -5.49 6.24 4.96
N PHE A 244 -6.00 5.83 3.80
CA PHE A 244 -5.94 6.63 2.58
C PHE A 244 -7.34 6.83 1.99
N CYS A 245 -7.79 6.00 1.05
CA CYS A 245 -9.18 5.97 0.61
C CYS A 245 -9.93 4.91 1.42
N PHE A 246 -10.46 5.29 2.60
CA PHE A 246 -10.88 4.32 3.61
C PHE A 246 -12.40 4.33 3.82
N GLY A 247 -13.10 3.38 3.17
CA GLY A 247 -14.56 3.28 3.19
C GLY A 247 -15.14 2.71 4.49
N ALA A 248 -14.34 2.00 5.31
CA ALA A 248 -14.82 1.35 6.53
C ALA A 248 -15.17 2.33 7.66
N ASN A 249 -14.79 3.61 7.55
CA ASN A 249 -15.09 4.61 8.56
C ASN A 249 -15.64 5.91 7.95
N ARG A 250 -16.86 6.28 8.32
CA ARG A 250 -17.56 7.49 7.82
C ARG A 250 -16.93 8.80 8.28
N ASN A 251 -16.20 8.80 9.36
CA ASN A 251 -15.56 10.00 9.89
C ASN A 251 -14.42 9.63 10.85
N PRO A 252 -13.27 9.18 10.35
CA PRO A 252 -12.13 8.87 11.21
C PRO A 252 -11.72 10.10 12.01
N ALA A 253 -11.37 9.88 13.29
CA ALA A 253 -10.97 10.96 14.19
C ALA A 253 -9.63 11.56 13.74
N ASP A 254 -8.69 10.72 13.30
CA ASP A 254 -7.47 11.13 12.63
C ASP A 254 -7.68 11.05 11.12
N LYS A 255 -7.38 12.15 10.44
CA LYS A 255 -7.50 12.26 8.99
C LYS A 255 -6.16 12.45 8.31
N ASP A 256 -5.08 12.49 9.07
CA ASP A 256 -3.74 12.66 8.53
C ASP A 256 -3.29 11.37 7.84
N THR A 257 -2.77 11.52 6.65
CA THR A 257 -2.16 10.45 5.86
C THR A 257 -1.04 11.05 5.00
N MET A 258 -0.33 10.20 4.27
CA MET A 258 0.71 10.66 3.36
C MET A 258 0.88 9.73 2.17
N ILE A 259 1.45 10.26 1.11
CA ILE A 259 2.08 9.50 0.04
C ILE A 259 3.58 9.57 0.30
N PHE A 260 4.23 8.42 0.37
CA PHE A 260 5.69 8.32 0.41
C PHE A 260 6.19 7.96 -0.98
N GLN A 261 7.05 8.79 -1.55
CA GLN A 261 7.67 8.53 -2.85
C GLN A 261 9.16 8.29 -2.65
N GLN A 262 9.69 7.23 -3.25
CA GLN A 262 11.14 6.98 -3.32
C GLN A 262 11.56 6.82 -4.76
N THR A 263 12.59 7.58 -5.15
CA THR A 263 13.24 7.44 -6.45
C THR A 263 14.47 6.56 -6.29
N PHE A 264 14.54 5.48 -7.03
CA PHE A 264 15.68 4.57 -7.11
C PHE A 264 16.49 4.88 -8.36
N THR A 265 17.79 4.94 -8.21
CA THR A 265 18.73 5.19 -9.31
C THR A 265 19.43 3.90 -9.71
N PHE A 266 19.55 3.70 -11.02
CA PHE A 266 20.30 2.59 -11.61
C PHE A 266 21.43 3.12 -12.48
N GLU A 267 22.59 2.48 -12.41
CA GLU A 267 23.74 2.77 -13.27
C GLU A 267 24.22 1.45 -13.89
N ASN A 268 24.27 1.38 -15.21
CA ASN A 268 24.63 0.16 -15.94
C ASN A 268 23.78 -1.05 -15.56
N GLY A 269 22.48 -0.85 -15.35
CA GLY A 269 21.55 -1.88 -14.96
C GLY A 269 21.65 -2.36 -13.49
N GLN A 270 22.46 -1.69 -12.66
CA GLN A 270 22.59 -2.00 -11.25
C GLN A 270 22.08 -0.87 -10.39
N LYS A 271 21.30 -1.19 -9.37
CA LYS A 271 20.84 -0.20 -8.40
C LYS A 271 22.03 0.40 -7.66
N VAL A 272 22.10 1.72 -7.60
CA VAL A 272 23.03 2.45 -6.75
C VAL A 272 22.34 2.91 -5.46
N GLU A 273 23.08 3.10 -4.39
CA GLU A 273 22.52 3.64 -3.15
C GLU A 273 22.06 5.09 -3.38
N ASP A 274 20.79 5.32 -3.13
CA ASP A 274 20.15 6.61 -3.29
C ASP A 274 19.15 6.85 -2.14
N ARG A 275 19.19 8.06 -1.55
CA ARG A 275 18.32 8.48 -0.45
C ARG A 275 17.28 9.50 -0.91
N ASN A 276 16.88 9.40 -2.17
CA ASN A 276 15.94 10.34 -2.75
C ASN A 276 14.49 9.93 -2.40
N ALA A 277 14.00 10.40 -1.27
CA ALA A 277 12.64 10.20 -0.83
C ALA A 277 11.89 11.53 -0.65
N ARG A 278 10.60 11.52 -0.92
CA ARG A 278 9.70 12.64 -0.76
C ARG A 278 8.45 12.21 0.00
N ILE A 279 8.04 13.01 0.98
CA ILE A 279 6.77 12.86 1.68
C ILE A 279 5.81 13.90 1.12
N ILE A 280 4.64 13.46 0.68
CA ILE A 280 3.54 14.32 0.28
C ILE A 280 2.46 14.17 1.36
N PRO A 281 2.30 15.18 2.24
CA PRO A 281 1.26 15.18 3.24
C PRO A 281 -0.12 15.18 2.60
N CYS A 282 -1.01 14.32 3.09
CA CYS A 282 -2.37 14.19 2.59
C CYS A 282 -3.38 14.12 3.74
N MET A 283 -4.64 14.29 3.40
CA MET A 283 -5.80 14.01 4.24
C MET A 283 -6.60 12.89 3.59
N VAL A 284 -7.21 12.01 4.37
CA VAL A 284 -8.10 10.93 3.87
C VAL A 284 -9.37 11.45 3.17
N SER A 285 -9.64 12.74 3.29
CA SER A 285 -10.86 13.39 2.82
C SER A 285 -10.56 14.79 2.32
N SER A 286 -11.26 15.24 1.27
CA SER A 286 -11.17 16.61 0.76
C SER A 286 -11.88 17.62 1.66
N VAL A 287 -12.76 17.15 2.57
CA VAL A 287 -13.52 17.96 3.51
C VAL A 287 -13.20 17.58 4.97
N SER A 288 -13.27 18.55 5.88
CA SER A 288 -12.92 18.35 7.29
C SER A 288 -14.04 17.73 8.14
N THR A 289 -15.29 17.86 7.70
CA THR A 289 -16.49 17.54 8.50
C THR A 289 -16.94 16.08 8.43
N ARG A 290 -16.48 15.35 7.44
CA ARG A 290 -16.81 13.93 7.20
C ARG A 290 -15.68 13.24 6.45
N ASN A 291 -15.82 11.97 6.18
CA ASN A 291 -15.04 11.28 5.16
C ASN A 291 -15.85 11.32 3.85
N ASP A 292 -15.28 11.88 2.79
CA ASP A 292 -15.81 11.82 1.43
C ASP A 292 -15.04 10.84 0.55
N PHE A 293 -14.13 10.05 1.19
CA PHE A 293 -13.34 9.00 0.55
C PHE A 293 -12.45 9.50 -0.60
N LYS A 294 -12.08 10.77 -0.56
CA LYS A 294 -11.25 11.44 -1.56
C LYS A 294 -9.94 11.92 -0.94
N PRO A 295 -8.89 11.08 -0.90
CA PRO A 295 -7.58 11.47 -0.41
C PRO A 295 -7.09 12.73 -1.12
N THR A 296 -6.61 13.70 -0.36
CA THR A 296 -6.28 15.03 -0.91
C THR A 296 -4.96 15.52 -0.33
N PRO A 297 -4.02 16.01 -1.16
CA PRO A 297 -2.80 16.64 -0.67
C PRO A 297 -3.11 17.82 0.26
N ALA A 298 -2.41 17.89 1.39
CA ALA A 298 -2.61 18.91 2.42
C ALA A 298 -1.93 20.23 2.00
N ALA A 299 -2.50 20.94 1.02
CA ALA A 299 -1.97 22.22 0.56
C ALA A 299 -2.05 23.29 1.67
N GLY A 300 -0.90 23.79 2.11
CA GLY A 300 -0.79 24.92 3.03
C GLY A 300 -1.18 24.64 4.49
N ARG A 301 -1.51 23.45 4.87
CA ARG A 301 -1.59 22.98 6.26
C ARG A 301 -0.24 22.37 6.61
N GLY A 302 0.29 22.66 7.82
CA GLY A 302 1.61 22.15 8.22
C GLY A 302 1.73 20.65 7.98
N ALA A 303 2.94 20.20 7.62
CA ALA A 303 3.21 18.79 7.36
C ALA A 303 2.61 17.90 8.47
N PRO A 304 2.04 16.71 8.13
CA PRO A 304 1.57 15.77 9.12
C PRO A 304 2.67 15.53 10.13
N ARG A 305 2.29 15.29 11.39
CA ARG A 305 3.24 15.06 12.48
C ARG A 305 3.93 13.71 12.31
N VAL A 306 4.79 13.59 11.31
CA VAL A 306 5.70 12.44 11.21
C VAL A 306 6.71 12.60 12.33
N ARG A 307 6.58 11.81 13.39
CA ARG A 307 7.55 11.80 14.48
C ARG A 307 8.63 10.78 14.12
N SER A 308 9.87 11.23 14.00
CA SER A 308 11.00 10.28 13.97
C SER A 308 10.93 9.40 15.22
N PRO A 309 11.08 8.07 15.11
CA PRO A 309 11.26 7.24 16.29
C PRO A 309 12.47 7.79 17.04
N GLY A 310 12.27 8.19 18.29
CA GLY A 310 13.36 8.63 19.15
C GLY A 310 14.40 7.53 19.20
N LEU A 311 15.63 7.85 18.81
CA LEU A 311 16.78 7.03 19.16
C LEU A 311 16.84 6.98 20.69
N PRO A 312 17.07 5.81 21.31
CA PRO A 312 17.28 5.71 22.75
C PRO A 312 18.51 6.49 23.19
#